data_11ca1f6c7ee34ef70635ae7eb8fa8694
#
_entry.id   11ca1f6c7ee34ef70635ae7eb8fa8694
#
_cell.length_a   1.000
_cell.length_b   1.000
_cell.length_c   1.000
_cell.angle_alpha   90.00
_cell.angle_beta   90.00
_cell.angle_gamma   90.00
#
_symmetry.space_group_name_H-M   'P 1'
#
loop_
_entity.id
_entity.type
_entity.pdbx_description
1 polymer ?
#
loop_
_entity_poly.entity_id
_entity_poly.type
_entity_poly.pdbx_seq_one_letter_code
_entity_poly.pdbx_strand_id
1 'polypeptide(L)' 'MPELFRIFGIRFFFFSNEHLPVHVHVKNADGTAKFEIDPVKLIENNGMKTKDIYLAESIIEENAELIDEKWKEYFKK' A
#
# COMPACT_ATOMS: atom_id res chain seq x y z
N MET A 1 3.95 -12.38 -5.01
CA MET A 1 3.66 -11.16 -4.23
C MET A 1 2.26 -11.24 -3.67
N PRO A 2 2.09 -11.04 -2.39
CA PRO A 2 0.74 -11.08 -1.81
C PRO A 2 -0.03 -9.81 -2.16
N GLU A 3 -1.12 -9.98 -2.83
CA GLU A 3 -2.03 -8.88 -3.12
C GLU A 3 -3.05 -8.81 -1.99
N LEU A 4 -3.16 -7.66 -1.35
CA LEU A 4 -4.08 -7.48 -0.22
C LEU A 4 -5.50 -7.31 -0.71
N PHE A 5 -5.70 -6.36 -1.63
CA PHE A 5 -7.00 -6.11 -2.23
C PHE A 5 -6.79 -5.20 -3.44
N ARG A 6 -7.87 -5.05 -4.20
CA ARG A 6 -7.88 -4.19 -5.38
C ARG A 6 -9.16 -3.37 -5.33
N ILE A 7 -9.01 -2.04 -5.32
CA ILE A 7 -10.13 -1.12 -5.19
C ILE A 7 -9.94 -0.01 -6.22
N PHE A 8 -10.97 0.28 -7.01
CA PHE A 8 -10.97 1.34 -8.02
C PHE A 8 -9.80 1.22 -9.00
N GLY A 9 -9.46 -0.01 -9.37
CA GLY A 9 -8.37 -0.23 -10.32
C GLY A 9 -6.97 -0.08 -9.74
N ILE A 10 -6.86 0.10 -8.42
CA ILE A 10 -5.58 0.22 -7.73
C ILE A 10 -5.33 -1.06 -6.96
N ARG A 11 -4.17 -1.69 -7.18
CA ARG A 11 -3.75 -2.89 -6.46
C ARG A 11 -2.94 -2.48 -5.25
N PHE A 12 -3.21 -3.12 -4.12
CA PHE A 12 -2.48 -2.89 -2.86
C PHE A 12 -1.80 -4.20 -2.49
N PHE A 13 -0.48 -4.17 -2.31
CA PHE A 13 0.28 -5.42 -2.15
C PHE A 13 1.57 -5.20 -1.38
N PHE A 14 2.14 -6.31 -0.90
CA PHE A 14 3.49 -6.34 -0.31
C PHE A 14 4.43 -7.07 -1.27
N PHE A 15 5.72 -6.71 -1.22
CA PHE A 15 6.75 -7.57 -1.79
C PHE A 15 7.12 -8.67 -0.79
N SER A 16 7.78 -9.72 -1.26
CA SER A 16 8.00 -10.89 -0.43
C SER A 16 9.09 -10.71 0.62
N ASN A 17 9.95 -9.71 0.50
CA ASN A 17 11.07 -9.53 1.42
C ASN A 17 11.10 -8.12 2.02
N GLU A 18 9.96 -7.65 2.48
CA GLU A 18 9.84 -6.33 3.04
C GLU A 18 10.44 -6.26 4.44
N HIS A 19 10.73 -5.03 4.86
CA HIS A 19 11.27 -4.74 6.18
C HIS A 19 10.44 -3.63 6.84
N LEU A 20 10.51 -3.57 8.17
CA LEU A 20 9.88 -2.46 8.90
C LEU A 20 10.53 -1.15 8.52
N PRO A 21 9.79 -0.03 8.55
CA PRO A 21 8.41 0.09 9.06
C PRO A 21 7.39 -0.51 8.10
N VAL A 22 6.19 -0.78 8.63
CA VAL A 22 5.11 -1.35 7.83
C VAL A 22 4.77 -0.40 6.69
N HIS A 23 4.72 -0.95 5.48
CA HIS A 23 4.40 -0.14 4.31
C HIS A 23 3.66 -1.00 3.28
N VAL A 24 3.02 -0.33 2.34
CA VAL A 24 2.24 -1.01 1.31
C VAL A 24 2.56 -0.38 -0.03
N HIS A 25 2.60 -1.21 -1.06
CA HIS A 25 2.80 -0.77 -2.43
C HIS A 25 1.45 -0.69 -3.13
N VAL A 26 1.30 0.30 -3.99
CA VAL A 26 0.09 0.47 -4.80
C VAL A 26 0.48 0.55 -6.27
N LYS A 27 -0.41 0.09 -7.13
CA LYS A 27 -0.14 0.09 -8.57
C LYS A 27 -1.46 0.25 -9.32
N ASN A 28 -1.42 1.09 -10.36
CA ASN A 28 -2.53 1.18 -11.31
C ASN A 28 -1.95 1.24 -12.73
N ALA A 29 -2.78 1.61 -13.71
CA ALA A 29 -2.35 1.64 -15.11
C ALA A 29 -1.25 2.68 -15.36
N ASP A 30 -1.18 3.73 -14.54
CA ASP A 30 -0.24 4.84 -14.77
C ASP A 30 1.10 4.63 -14.10
N GLY A 31 1.15 3.90 -12.99
CA GLY A 31 2.42 3.75 -12.28
C GLY A 31 2.27 3.07 -10.93
N THR A 32 3.25 3.30 -10.07
CA THR A 32 3.32 2.68 -8.76
C THR A 32 3.62 3.72 -7.69
N ALA A 33 3.32 3.37 -6.44
CA ALA A 33 3.68 4.23 -5.32
C ALA A 33 3.88 3.36 -4.07
N LYS A 34 4.48 3.95 -3.06
CA LYS A 34 4.74 3.27 -1.78
C LYS A 34 4.31 4.19 -0.64
N PHE A 35 3.57 3.63 0.31
CA PHE A 35 3.08 4.37 1.49
C PHE A 35 3.49 3.65 2.76
N GLU A 36 3.88 4.41 3.77
CA GLU A 36 3.86 3.92 5.15
C GLU A 36 2.45 4.07 5.69
N ILE A 37 2.10 3.30 6.72
CA ILE A 37 0.71 3.30 7.20
C ILE A 37 0.54 3.81 8.64
N ASP A 38 1.59 4.13 9.34
CA ASP A 38 1.50 4.57 10.74
C ASP A 38 2.53 5.65 11.03
N PRO A 39 2.22 6.91 10.76
CA PRO A 39 1.01 7.41 10.08
C PRO A 39 1.03 7.14 8.59
N VAL A 40 -0.11 7.27 7.95
CA VAL A 40 -0.18 7.10 6.50
C VAL A 40 0.60 8.21 5.83
N LYS A 41 1.58 7.82 5.02
CA LYS A 41 2.50 8.79 4.42
C LYS A 41 3.03 8.26 3.11
N LEU A 42 2.93 9.08 2.06
CA LEU A 42 3.51 8.75 0.76
C LEU A 42 5.03 8.80 0.86
N ILE A 43 5.69 7.69 0.51
CA ILE A 43 7.14 7.61 0.52
C ILE A 43 7.70 7.80 -0.88
N GLU A 44 7.03 7.24 -1.88
CA GLU A 44 7.54 7.25 -3.23
C GLU A 44 6.38 7.19 -4.21
N ASN A 45 6.47 7.97 -5.30
CA ASN A 45 5.48 7.93 -6.37
C ASN A 45 6.21 7.84 -7.71
N ASN A 46 5.91 6.80 -8.47
CA ASN A 46 6.51 6.55 -9.78
C ASN A 46 5.41 6.51 -10.83
N GLY A 47 4.90 7.68 -11.20
CA GLY A 47 4.00 7.83 -12.34
C GLY A 47 2.52 7.92 -12.05
N MET A 48 2.09 7.70 -10.82
CA MET A 48 0.66 7.81 -10.50
C MET A 48 0.26 9.27 -10.44
N LYS A 49 -0.96 9.55 -10.92
CA LYS A 49 -1.51 10.90 -10.90
C LYS A 49 -1.86 11.31 -9.48
N THR A 50 -1.80 12.61 -9.22
CA THR A 50 -2.09 13.16 -7.89
C THR A 50 -3.44 12.70 -7.36
N LYS A 51 -4.48 12.70 -8.19
CA LYS A 51 -5.81 12.28 -7.74
C LYS A 51 -5.82 10.82 -7.31
N ASP A 52 -5.05 9.98 -7.98
CA ASP A 52 -4.99 8.56 -7.65
C ASP A 52 -4.17 8.33 -6.38
N ILE A 53 -3.15 9.15 -6.15
CA ILE A 53 -2.40 9.12 -4.89
C ILE A 53 -3.31 9.47 -3.72
N TYR A 54 -4.14 10.52 -3.85
CA TYR A 54 -5.08 10.89 -2.78
C TYR A 54 -6.10 9.79 -2.54
N LEU A 55 -6.59 9.17 -3.62
CA LEU A 55 -7.53 8.06 -3.50
C LEU A 55 -6.88 6.88 -2.77
N ALA A 56 -5.68 6.51 -3.16
CA ALA A 56 -4.94 5.42 -2.53
C ALA A 56 -4.70 5.73 -1.05
N GLU A 57 -4.33 6.95 -0.74
CA GLU A 57 -4.11 7.36 0.65
C GLU A 57 -5.36 7.19 1.49
N SER A 58 -6.52 7.62 0.97
CA SER A 58 -7.80 7.46 1.68
C SER A 58 -8.12 5.99 1.92
N ILE A 59 -7.91 5.15 0.93
CA ILE A 59 -8.18 3.73 1.04
C ILE A 59 -7.27 3.11 2.10
N ILE A 60 -6.00 3.48 2.11
CA ILE A 60 -5.05 2.97 3.10
C ILE A 60 -5.46 3.40 4.50
N GLU A 61 -5.87 4.67 4.67
CA GLU A 61 -6.29 5.16 5.99
C GLU A 61 -7.48 4.38 6.52
N GLU A 62 -8.44 4.09 5.65
CA GLU A 62 -9.62 3.33 6.07
C GLU A 62 -9.30 1.87 6.38
N ASN A 63 -8.22 1.35 5.85
CA ASN A 63 -7.87 -0.06 5.97
C ASN A 63 -6.55 -0.28 6.70
N ALA A 64 -6.05 0.72 7.42
CA ALA A 64 -4.72 0.65 8.02
C ALA A 64 -4.58 -0.52 8.99
N GLU A 65 -5.61 -0.78 9.80
CA GLU A 65 -5.57 -1.90 10.74
C GLU A 65 -5.51 -3.23 10.00
N LEU A 66 -6.30 -3.37 8.94
CA LEU A 66 -6.30 -4.58 8.14
C LEU A 66 -4.93 -4.80 7.49
N ILE A 67 -4.34 -3.73 6.96
CA ILE A 67 -3.03 -3.81 6.32
C ILE A 67 -1.99 -4.24 7.34
N ASP A 68 -2.04 -3.67 8.54
CA ASP A 68 -1.11 -4.02 9.62
C ASP A 68 -1.25 -5.48 10.02
N GLU A 69 -2.48 -5.98 10.13
CA GLU A 69 -2.73 -7.38 10.44
C GLU A 69 -2.18 -8.30 9.35
N LYS A 70 -2.42 -7.93 8.08
CA LYS A 70 -1.91 -8.72 6.96
C LYS A 70 -0.39 -8.73 6.93
N TRP A 71 0.23 -7.60 7.24
CA TRP A 71 1.68 -7.53 7.33
C TRP A 71 2.21 -8.50 8.39
N LYS A 72 1.59 -8.49 9.58
CA LYS A 72 2.03 -9.36 10.67
C LYS A 72 1.85 -10.83 10.32
N GLU A 73 0.74 -11.17 9.66
CA GLU A 73 0.51 -12.55 9.22
C GLU A 73 1.53 -12.99 8.19
N TYR A 74 1.78 -12.12 7.21
CA TYR A 74 2.62 -12.49 6.08
C TYR A 74 4.09 -12.59 6.47
N PHE A 75 4.55 -11.68 7.32
CA PHE A 75 5.96 -11.63 7.72
C PHE A 75 6.20 -12.24 9.10
N LYS A 76 5.27 -13.03 9.56
CA LYS A 76 5.38 -13.72 10.82
C LYS A 76 6.54 -14.71 10.78
N LYS A 77 7.34 -14.74 11.84
CA LYS A 77 8.45 -15.67 11.97
C LYS A 77 8.21 -16.64 13.11
#